data_a6bb767635c2ca590a98440f519b683c
#
_entry.id   a6bb767635c2ca590a98440f519b683c
#
_cell.length_a   1.000
_cell.length_b   1.000
_cell.length_c   1.000
_cell.angle_alpha   90.00
_cell.angle_beta   90.00
_cell.angle_gamma   90.00
#
_symmetry.space_group_name_H-M   'P 1'
#
loop_
_entity.id
_entity.type
_entity.pdbx_description
1 polymer ?
#
loop_
_entity_poly.entity_id
_entity_poly.type
_entity_poly.pdbx_seq_one_letter_code
_entity_poly.pdbx_strand_id
1 'polypeptide(L)'
;MGSEHDSCRELLSVAYELAAGATDSRGRAVAAVLAAHGALEALVNKVGGEEIASFNYRARFLPKWHDLCERTLGRQLEAAPDLERLQALRDAALGFRGEPERLDRRSLTPPPEIPAEVGAGEARWAVETARRVIAEFHAATGRELPDWL
;
A
#
# COMPACT_ATOMS: atom_id res chain seq x y z
N MET A 1 25.91 11.85 -10.53
CA MET A 1 24.55 11.32 -10.60
C MET A 1 24.03 11.18 -9.19
N GLY A 2 23.02 11.94 -8.84
CA GLY A 2 22.37 11.82 -7.55
C GLY A 2 21.71 10.45 -7.41
N SER A 3 21.83 9.81 -6.24
CA SER A 3 21.02 8.66 -5.92
C SER A 3 19.56 9.06 -6.04
N GLU A 4 18.84 8.43 -6.94
CA GLU A 4 17.40 8.61 -7.04
C GLU A 4 16.79 8.29 -5.67
N HIS A 5 16.11 9.27 -5.11
CA HIS A 5 15.51 9.14 -3.79
C HIS A 5 14.39 8.10 -3.86
N ASP A 6 14.61 6.93 -3.28
CA ASP A 6 13.64 5.87 -3.28
C ASP A 6 12.71 5.99 -2.07
N SER A 7 11.66 6.79 -2.25
CA SER A 7 10.66 7.02 -1.21
C SER A 7 9.95 5.74 -0.77
N CYS A 8 9.75 4.79 -1.67
CA CYS A 8 9.15 3.50 -1.33
C CYS A 8 10.01 2.75 -0.32
N ARG A 9 11.32 2.63 -0.61
CA ARG A 9 12.29 1.99 0.28
C ARG A 9 12.34 2.65 1.65
N GLU A 10 12.45 3.97 1.67
CA GLU A 10 12.54 4.73 2.92
C GLU A 10 11.28 4.58 3.78
N LEU A 11 10.11 4.71 3.18
CA LEU A 11 8.85 4.58 3.89
C LEU A 11 8.64 3.15 4.39
N LEU A 12 9.02 2.14 3.63
CA LEU A 12 8.94 0.76 4.09
C LEU A 12 9.89 0.51 5.27
N SER A 13 11.10 1.04 5.22
CA SER A 13 12.07 0.97 6.31
C SER A 13 11.52 1.61 7.60
N VAL A 14 10.94 2.81 7.48
CA VAL A 14 10.29 3.50 8.60
C VAL A 14 9.13 2.66 9.14
N ALA A 15 8.32 2.06 8.26
CA ALA A 15 7.21 1.22 8.68
C ALA A 15 7.67 0.00 9.50
N TYR A 16 8.76 -0.65 9.09
CA TYR A 16 9.35 -1.76 9.84
C TYR A 16 9.79 -1.34 11.24
N GLU A 17 10.51 -0.22 11.35
CA GLU A 17 10.98 0.29 12.64
C GLU A 17 9.79 0.63 13.57
N LEU A 18 8.79 1.31 13.04
CA LEU A 18 7.61 1.67 13.82
C LEU A 18 6.80 0.44 14.25
N ALA A 19 6.63 -0.55 13.37
CA ALA A 19 5.93 -1.78 13.70
C ALA A 19 6.66 -2.59 14.78
N ALA A 20 7.98 -2.62 14.75
CA ALA A 20 8.80 -3.30 15.76
C ALA A 20 8.60 -2.67 17.16
N GLY A 21 8.35 -1.37 17.25
CA GLY A 21 8.10 -0.66 18.52
C GLY A 21 6.62 -0.49 18.86
N ALA A 22 5.71 -1.07 18.08
CA ALA A 22 4.26 -0.81 18.21
C ALA A 22 3.60 -1.54 19.39
N THR A 23 4.25 -2.55 19.98
CA THR A 23 3.71 -3.32 21.11
C THR A 23 3.33 -2.41 22.29
N ASP A 24 4.12 -1.39 22.56
CA ASP A 24 3.96 -0.47 23.70
C ASP A 24 3.37 0.88 23.28
N SER A 25 3.01 1.07 22.01
CA SER A 25 2.60 2.38 21.52
C SER A 25 1.60 2.29 20.38
N ARG A 26 0.36 2.68 20.67
CA ARG A 26 -0.69 2.84 19.65
C ARG A 26 -0.28 3.86 18.59
N GLY A 27 0.38 4.95 18.98
CA GLY A 27 0.87 5.96 18.04
C GLY A 27 1.86 5.40 17.03
N ARG A 28 2.76 4.50 17.47
CA ARG A 28 3.68 3.81 16.57
C ARG A 28 2.96 2.84 15.64
N ALA A 29 1.94 2.14 16.13
CA ALA A 29 1.12 1.25 15.30
C ALA A 29 0.41 2.03 14.18
N VAL A 30 -0.23 3.14 14.52
CA VAL A 30 -0.87 4.04 13.53
C VAL A 30 0.15 4.55 12.52
N ALA A 31 1.29 5.05 12.99
CA ALA A 31 2.35 5.56 12.12
C ALA A 31 2.91 4.48 11.20
N ALA A 32 3.03 3.24 11.67
CA ALA A 32 3.48 2.11 10.84
C ALA A 32 2.50 1.83 9.69
N VAL A 33 1.20 1.83 9.96
CA VAL A 33 0.17 1.66 8.93
C VAL A 33 0.26 2.78 7.89
N LEU A 34 0.39 4.03 8.33
CA LEU A 34 0.52 5.17 7.43
C LEU A 34 1.78 5.10 6.57
N ALA A 35 2.90 4.70 7.15
CA ALA A 35 4.17 4.55 6.42
C ALA A 35 4.12 3.39 5.42
N ALA A 36 3.53 2.26 5.77
CA ALA A 36 3.36 1.12 4.87
C ALA A 36 2.47 1.49 3.67
N HIS A 37 1.35 2.15 3.91
CA HIS A 37 0.49 2.68 2.87
C HIS A 37 1.25 3.68 1.98
N GLY A 38 1.99 4.60 2.62
CA GLY A 38 2.81 5.59 1.92
C GLY A 38 3.87 4.97 1.01
N ALA A 39 4.47 3.85 1.41
CA ALA A 39 5.43 3.12 0.58
C ALA A 39 4.79 2.62 -0.73
N LEU A 40 3.58 2.06 -0.64
CA LEU A 40 2.83 1.62 -1.82
C LEU A 40 2.35 2.79 -2.69
N GLU A 41 2.00 3.91 -2.07
CA GLU A 41 1.65 5.12 -2.82
C GLU A 41 2.85 5.68 -3.57
N ALA A 42 4.03 5.69 -2.95
CA ALA A 42 5.27 6.09 -3.60
C ALA A 42 5.59 5.19 -4.81
N LEU A 43 5.41 3.88 -4.66
CA LEU A 43 5.65 2.94 -5.75
C LEU A 43 4.69 3.17 -6.93
N VAL A 44 3.39 3.28 -6.68
CA VAL A 44 2.41 3.49 -7.75
C VAL A 44 2.61 4.83 -8.46
N ASN A 45 3.00 5.85 -7.72
CA ASN A 45 3.31 7.15 -8.31
C ASN A 45 4.56 7.10 -9.19
N LYS A 46 5.62 6.43 -8.72
CA LYS A 46 6.85 6.28 -9.48
C LYS A 46 6.62 5.51 -10.79
N VAL A 47 6.07 4.31 -10.69
CA VAL A 47 5.85 3.45 -11.86
C VAL A 47 4.77 4.02 -12.76
N GLY A 48 3.69 4.55 -12.20
CA GLY A 48 2.64 5.20 -12.97
C GLY A 48 3.17 6.36 -13.79
N GLY A 49 4.02 7.19 -13.20
CA GLY A 49 4.66 8.29 -13.89
C GLY A 49 5.59 7.85 -15.04
N GLU A 50 6.25 6.69 -14.88
CA GLU A 50 7.12 6.12 -15.92
C GLU A 50 6.34 5.43 -17.05
N GLU A 51 5.27 4.71 -16.71
CA GLU A 51 4.58 3.79 -17.63
C GLU A 51 3.31 4.39 -18.27
N ILE A 52 2.71 5.39 -17.66
CA ILE A 52 1.44 5.94 -18.10
C ILE A 52 1.59 7.41 -18.49
N ALA A 53 1.36 7.71 -19.77
CA ALA A 53 1.29 9.08 -20.24
C ALA A 53 0.13 9.81 -19.52
N SER A 54 0.37 11.01 -19.04
CA SER A 54 -0.63 11.80 -18.30
C SER A 54 -1.13 11.11 -17.03
N PHE A 55 -0.23 10.41 -16.31
CA PHE A 55 -0.57 9.79 -15.04
C PHE A 55 -1.13 10.80 -14.03
N ASN A 56 -2.28 10.47 -13.44
CA ASN A 56 -2.95 11.35 -12.49
C ASN A 56 -2.46 11.12 -11.06
N TYR A 57 -1.43 11.86 -10.65
CA TYR A 57 -0.87 11.80 -9.29
C TYR A 57 -1.87 12.21 -8.20
N ARG A 58 -2.92 12.96 -8.54
CA ARG A 58 -3.94 13.41 -7.59
C ARG A 58 -5.09 12.43 -7.42
N ALA A 59 -5.13 11.38 -8.23
CA ALA A 59 -6.13 10.33 -8.05
C ALA A 59 -5.95 9.64 -6.70
N ARG A 60 -7.02 9.03 -6.22
CA ARG A 60 -7.00 8.26 -4.97
C ARG A 60 -6.13 7.01 -5.13
N PHE A 61 -5.70 6.45 -4.00
CA PHE A 61 -4.79 5.32 -3.95
C PHE A 61 -5.29 4.08 -4.71
N LEU A 62 -6.51 3.61 -4.44
CA LEU A 62 -7.01 2.41 -5.10
C LEU A 62 -7.24 2.59 -6.61
N PRO A 63 -7.85 3.70 -7.08
CA PRO A 63 -7.92 3.96 -8.52
C PRO A 63 -6.57 4.01 -9.23
N LYS A 64 -5.54 4.55 -8.60
CA LYS A 64 -4.17 4.55 -9.15
C LYS A 64 -3.63 3.14 -9.33
N TRP A 65 -3.79 2.28 -8.32
CA TRP A 65 -3.37 0.88 -8.40
C TRP A 65 -4.17 0.11 -9.44
N HIS A 66 -5.49 0.31 -9.49
CA HIS A 66 -6.33 -0.32 -10.49
C HIS A 66 -5.87 0.04 -11.91
N ASP A 67 -5.69 1.33 -12.18
CA ASP A 67 -5.29 1.81 -13.51
C ASP A 67 -3.90 1.31 -13.90
N LEU A 68 -2.94 1.36 -12.98
CA LEU A 68 -1.59 0.85 -13.22
C LEU A 68 -1.59 -0.64 -13.57
N CYS A 69 -2.30 -1.46 -12.80
CA CYS A 69 -2.37 -2.90 -13.04
C CYS A 69 -3.09 -3.24 -14.34
N GLU A 70 -4.20 -2.58 -14.65
CA GLU A 70 -4.90 -2.78 -15.93
C GLU A 70 -4.01 -2.44 -17.12
N ARG A 71 -3.28 -1.33 -17.06
CA ARG A 71 -2.43 -0.89 -18.17
C ARG A 71 -1.14 -1.68 -18.32
N THR A 72 -0.55 -2.16 -17.23
CA THR A 72 0.72 -2.89 -17.27
C THR A 72 0.55 -4.40 -17.35
N LEU A 73 -0.51 -4.95 -16.77
CA LEU A 73 -0.73 -6.39 -16.63
C LEU A 73 -2.01 -6.89 -17.32
N GLY A 74 -2.96 -6.02 -17.62
CA GLY A 74 -4.29 -6.41 -18.08
C GLY A 74 -5.13 -7.15 -17.04
N ARG A 75 -4.70 -7.14 -15.78
CA ARG A 75 -5.36 -7.78 -14.64
C ARG A 75 -4.95 -7.12 -13.33
N GLN A 76 -5.66 -7.40 -12.28
CA GLN A 76 -5.27 -6.99 -10.93
C GLN A 76 -4.27 -7.97 -10.31
N LEU A 77 -3.58 -7.53 -9.24
CA LEU A 77 -2.73 -8.39 -8.43
C LEU A 77 -3.57 -9.39 -7.62
N GLU A 78 -2.99 -10.52 -7.26
CA GLU A 78 -3.62 -11.45 -6.31
C GLU A 78 -3.84 -10.80 -4.95
N ALA A 79 -2.95 -9.88 -4.56
CA ALA A 79 -3.05 -9.10 -3.33
C ALA A 79 -4.06 -7.94 -3.40
N ALA A 80 -4.85 -7.79 -4.47
CA ALA A 80 -5.81 -6.70 -4.60
C ALA A 80 -6.78 -6.55 -3.40
N PRO A 81 -7.34 -7.64 -2.83
CA PRO A 81 -8.16 -7.53 -1.62
C PRO A 81 -7.40 -6.96 -0.43
N ASP A 82 -6.10 -7.25 -0.32
CA ASP A 82 -5.25 -6.71 0.74
C ASP A 82 -4.96 -5.23 0.56
N LEU A 83 -4.90 -4.73 -0.68
CA LEU A 83 -4.82 -3.29 -0.94
C LEU A 83 -6.07 -2.56 -0.43
N GLU A 84 -7.25 -3.12 -0.65
CA GLU A 84 -8.50 -2.56 -0.13
C GLU A 84 -8.49 -2.53 1.41
N ARG A 85 -8.04 -3.60 2.04
CA ARG A 85 -7.95 -3.68 3.50
C ARG A 85 -6.91 -2.69 4.05
N LEU A 86 -5.77 -2.55 3.40
CA LEU A 86 -4.74 -1.59 3.82
C LEU A 86 -5.26 -0.16 3.73
N GLN A 87 -5.99 0.19 2.66
CA GLN A 87 -6.64 1.49 2.54
C GLN A 87 -7.65 1.71 3.68
N ALA A 88 -8.46 0.72 3.99
CA ALA A 88 -9.43 0.79 5.09
C ALA A 88 -8.75 0.98 6.44
N LEU A 89 -7.64 0.29 6.70
CA LEU A 89 -6.85 0.47 7.92
C LEU A 89 -6.24 1.87 8.02
N ARG A 90 -5.73 2.39 6.92
CA ARG A 90 -5.18 3.74 6.86
C ARG A 90 -6.26 4.77 7.19
N ASP A 91 -7.45 4.61 6.64
CA ASP A 91 -8.58 5.50 6.91
C ASP A 91 -9.00 5.42 8.38
N ALA A 92 -9.08 4.22 8.95
CA ALA A 92 -9.36 4.02 10.37
C ALA A 92 -8.29 4.66 11.27
N ALA A 93 -7.02 4.55 10.89
CA ALA A 93 -5.91 5.16 11.60
C ALA A 93 -6.02 6.69 11.64
N LEU A 94 -6.59 7.29 10.60
CA LEU A 94 -6.87 8.73 10.52
C LEU A 94 -8.23 9.13 11.10
N GLY A 95 -8.97 8.17 11.68
CA GLY A 95 -10.28 8.44 12.27
C GLY A 95 -11.45 8.44 11.30
N PHE A 96 -11.24 8.12 10.04
CA PHE A 96 -12.32 8.02 9.05
C PHE A 96 -13.16 6.75 9.31
N ARG A 97 -14.48 6.90 9.36
CA ARG A 97 -15.44 5.82 9.70
C ARG A 97 -16.51 5.59 8.62
N GLY A 98 -16.31 6.07 7.41
CA GLY A 98 -17.21 5.85 6.28
C GLY A 98 -17.11 4.45 5.70
N GLU A 99 -17.86 4.20 4.62
CA GLU A 99 -17.78 2.94 3.90
C GLU A 99 -16.38 2.76 3.31
N PRO A 100 -15.82 1.53 3.39
CA PRO A 100 -14.51 1.23 2.79
C PRO A 100 -14.52 1.48 1.28
N GLU A 101 -13.46 2.06 0.78
CA GLU A 101 -13.24 2.19 -0.64
C GLU A 101 -12.94 0.81 -1.25
N ARG A 102 -13.46 0.54 -2.43
CA ARG A 102 -13.28 -0.72 -3.15
C ARG A 102 -12.45 -0.49 -4.41
N LEU A 103 -11.57 -1.44 -4.69
CA LEU A 103 -10.77 -1.44 -5.91
C LEU A 103 -11.66 -1.65 -7.14
N ASP A 104 -12.61 -2.57 -7.05
CA ASP A 104 -13.63 -2.82 -8.05
C ASP A 104 -15.02 -2.74 -7.41
N ARG A 105 -15.82 -1.77 -7.86
CA ARG A 105 -17.20 -1.57 -7.36
C ARG A 105 -18.13 -2.73 -7.68
N ARG A 106 -17.76 -3.57 -8.66
CA ARG A 106 -18.54 -4.76 -9.05
C ARG A 106 -18.10 -6.00 -8.30
N SER A 107 -17.09 -5.90 -7.45
CA SER A 107 -16.59 -7.04 -6.68
C SER A 107 -17.68 -7.59 -5.76
N LEU A 108 -17.88 -8.91 -5.82
CA LEU A 108 -18.79 -9.64 -4.93
C LEU A 108 -18.08 -10.07 -3.64
N THR A 109 -16.81 -9.77 -3.48
CA THR A 109 -16.09 -10.07 -2.24
C THR A 109 -16.62 -9.21 -1.10
N PRO A 110 -16.70 -9.76 0.14
CA PRO A 110 -17.12 -8.96 1.27
C PRO A 110 -16.24 -7.73 1.47
N PRO A 111 -16.80 -6.59 1.95
CA PRO A 111 -15.98 -5.44 2.31
C PRO A 111 -14.93 -5.83 3.36
N PRO A 112 -13.73 -5.19 3.35
CA PRO A 112 -12.72 -5.47 4.37
C PRO A 112 -13.25 -5.10 5.77
N GLU A 113 -12.98 -5.98 6.74
CA GLU A 113 -13.28 -5.69 8.14
C GLU A 113 -12.28 -4.67 8.67
N ILE A 114 -12.78 -3.65 9.35
CA ILE A 114 -11.97 -2.60 9.96
C ILE A 114 -12.02 -2.79 11.47
N PRO A 115 -10.87 -3.01 12.15
CA PRO A 115 -10.84 -3.10 13.59
C PRO A 115 -11.24 -1.78 14.23
N ALA A 116 -11.82 -1.85 15.44
CA ALA A 116 -12.17 -0.66 16.21
C ALA A 116 -10.93 0.18 16.56
N GLU A 117 -9.79 -0.49 16.75
CA GLU A 117 -8.52 0.16 17.07
C GLU A 117 -7.39 -0.46 16.23
N VAL A 118 -6.47 0.39 15.78
CA VAL A 118 -5.26 -0.04 15.08
C VAL A 118 -4.17 -0.30 16.12
N GLY A 119 -3.77 -1.56 16.22
CA GLY A 119 -2.76 -2.00 17.18
C GLY A 119 -1.53 -2.64 16.49
N ALA A 120 -0.68 -3.26 17.32
CA ALA A 120 0.57 -3.87 16.84
C ALA A 120 0.35 -4.98 15.80
N GLY A 121 -0.72 -5.76 15.93
CA GLY A 121 -1.06 -6.81 14.95
C GLY A 121 -1.37 -6.25 13.58
N GLU A 122 -2.17 -5.20 13.53
CA GLU A 122 -2.51 -4.49 12.29
C GLU A 122 -1.29 -3.81 11.68
N ALA A 123 -0.43 -3.24 12.51
CA ALA A 123 0.83 -2.64 12.06
C ALA A 123 1.74 -3.67 11.37
N ARG A 124 1.93 -4.83 11.98
CA ARG A 124 2.73 -5.91 11.38
C ARG A 124 2.10 -6.41 10.08
N TRP A 125 0.79 -6.60 10.07
CA TRP A 125 0.08 -7.01 8.88
C TRP A 125 0.24 -5.98 7.74
N ALA A 126 0.14 -4.70 8.05
CA ALA A 126 0.30 -3.63 7.05
C ALA A 126 1.70 -3.64 6.41
N VAL A 127 2.74 -3.79 7.23
CA VAL A 127 4.12 -3.84 6.76
C VAL A 127 4.38 -5.07 5.90
N GLU A 128 3.94 -6.25 6.36
CA GLU A 128 4.07 -7.50 5.60
C GLU A 128 3.27 -7.45 4.29
N THR A 129 2.09 -6.84 4.31
CA THR A 129 1.27 -6.65 3.12
C THR A 129 1.96 -5.74 2.10
N ALA A 130 2.49 -4.61 2.54
CA ALA A 130 3.22 -3.71 1.66
C ALA A 130 4.40 -4.43 1.00
N ARG A 131 5.16 -5.20 1.75
CA ARG A 131 6.27 -6.01 1.22
C ARG A 131 5.79 -7.00 0.16
N ARG A 132 4.72 -7.75 0.45
CA ARG A 132 4.16 -8.73 -0.50
C ARG A 132 3.67 -8.09 -1.78
N VAL A 133 2.98 -6.95 -1.68
CA VAL A 133 2.48 -6.21 -2.84
C VAL A 133 3.64 -5.75 -3.73
N ILE A 134 4.68 -5.20 -3.13
CA ILE A 134 5.89 -4.78 -3.85
C ILE A 134 6.52 -5.96 -4.58
N ALA A 135 6.69 -7.09 -3.89
CA ALA A 135 7.28 -8.30 -4.47
C ALA A 135 6.42 -8.86 -5.61
N GLU A 136 5.11 -8.97 -5.41
CA GLU A 136 4.18 -9.47 -6.43
C GLU A 136 4.17 -8.56 -7.66
N PHE A 137 4.12 -7.24 -7.47
CA PHE A 137 4.11 -6.29 -8.58
C PHE A 137 5.40 -6.38 -9.41
N HIS A 138 6.57 -6.43 -8.76
CA HIS A 138 7.83 -6.59 -9.47
C HIS A 138 7.88 -7.91 -10.24
N ALA A 139 7.51 -9.02 -9.62
CA ALA A 139 7.47 -10.33 -10.28
C ALA A 139 6.50 -10.34 -11.46
N ALA A 140 5.30 -9.80 -11.30
CA ALA A 140 4.28 -9.80 -12.34
C ALA A 140 4.64 -8.92 -13.53
N THR A 141 5.39 -7.84 -13.30
CA THR A 141 5.82 -6.91 -14.37
C THR A 141 7.19 -7.25 -14.95
N GLY A 142 7.82 -8.34 -14.51
CA GLY A 142 9.14 -8.75 -14.98
C GLY A 142 10.28 -7.85 -14.49
N ARG A 143 10.04 -7.08 -13.45
CA ARG A 143 11.04 -6.22 -12.83
C ARG A 143 11.90 -7.03 -11.86
N GLU A 144 13.17 -6.70 -11.77
CA GLU A 144 14.05 -7.28 -10.78
C GLU A 144 13.58 -6.93 -9.37
N LEU A 145 13.57 -7.93 -8.47
CA LEU A 145 13.23 -7.68 -7.07
C LEU A 145 14.28 -6.76 -6.44
N PRO A 146 13.85 -5.72 -5.71
CA PRO A 146 14.80 -4.86 -5.00
C PRO A 146 15.60 -5.66 -3.96
N ASP A 147 16.87 -5.39 -3.86
CA ASP A 147 17.78 -6.04 -2.90
C ASP A 147 17.47 -5.69 -1.43
N TRP A 148 16.74 -4.60 -1.21
CA TRP A 148 16.31 -4.15 0.12
C TRP A 148 14.97 -4.75 0.57
N LEU A 149 14.33 -5.53 -0.25
CA LEU A 149 13.04 -6.16 0.05
C LEU A 149 13.25 -7.48 0.79
#